data_572ca6b63ff18f910df351100682924b
#
_entry.id   572ca6b63ff18f910df351100682924b
#
_cell.length_a   1.000
_cell.length_b   1.000
_cell.length_c   1.000
_cell.angle_alpha   90.00
_cell.angle_beta   90.00
_cell.angle_gamma   90.00
#
_symmetry.space_group_name_H-M   'P 1'
#
loop_
_entity.id
_entity.type
_entity.pdbx_description
1 polymer ?
#
loop_
_entity_poly.entity_id
_entity_poly.type
_entity_poly.pdbx_seq_one_letter_code
_entity_poly.pdbx_strand_id
1 'polypeptide(L)'
;SAPQDLQWETVVLPGHQWHYTLPTSEPSSNWKEAQNAPSNWLQGPSGIGYGDEDDATIVGTTASLFMHTTFEIQNLSMINRLLLDMDYDDGFVAYLNGVEVARNLVSGNPVPFDQLSDGNHEALLYRGFSPERYFLNESLLVNGTNVLAVQVHNQSVDSSDLTALPVLSLEVYGESGFYSDTPFWFENPNSEPVEFNFDSSNLPLIFLQTAGGQGIPDEPKIDASMKIIERPEGQRNYVYDVNTPDYLNFNGPIKIETRGSSSTFFSKKQYALTTYDAIGEKDNVKLLDMPKENDWILSGIAFDTIFMRDFISYKLSNKLGQYASRGRYCEVVLNDSYQGIYILQEKLKSDGSRIDLNKIKADDTVLPKLSGGYISKSDKWEGNELGWTMPNYGGYNTDFINVHPSPEDILPVQSDYIQSVFQSLASTSASQNSSLIDGYPSIIDIPSFVDFMLINELASNPDAYQFSTYFHKDRNGKLRAGPIWDLNLTFGNDLFLFGFDRSKTDLWQFTVGNRGAKFWNDLYNDPIFKCYLTKRWKELTAIGQPLNENEIFDLIDETVALISESVGRQQAFW
;
A
#
# COMPACT_ATOMS: atom_id res chain seq x y z
N SER A 1 36.20 29.99 6.87
CA SER A 1 34.74 29.94 6.97
C SER A 1 34.36 28.52 7.29
N ALA A 2 33.57 28.28 8.34
CA ALA A 2 32.95 26.98 8.57
C ALA A 2 32.17 26.60 7.29
N PRO A 3 32.09 25.31 6.91
CA PRO A 3 31.19 24.91 5.84
C PRO A 3 29.78 25.41 6.21
N GLN A 4 29.13 26.15 5.32
CA GLN A 4 27.75 26.52 5.49
C GLN A 4 26.94 25.24 5.28
N ASP A 5 26.08 24.89 6.25
CA ASP A 5 25.18 23.75 6.12
C ASP A 5 24.28 23.99 4.91
N LEU A 6 24.21 22.98 4.05
CA LEU A 6 23.35 22.94 2.87
C LEU A 6 22.17 22.01 3.13
N GLN A 7 20.98 22.45 2.81
CA GLN A 7 19.77 21.63 2.96
C GLN A 7 18.81 21.85 1.80
N TRP A 8 17.97 20.86 1.55
CA TRP A 8 16.94 20.92 0.53
C TRP A 8 15.60 21.33 1.13
N GLU A 9 14.93 22.26 0.47
CA GLU A 9 13.57 22.71 0.78
C GLU A 9 12.76 22.77 -0.52
N THR A 10 11.44 22.61 -0.44
CA THR A 10 10.57 22.60 -1.61
C THR A 10 9.73 23.86 -1.69
N VAL A 11 9.74 24.50 -2.86
CA VAL A 11 9.01 25.75 -3.12
C VAL A 11 7.72 25.53 -3.92
N VAL A 12 7.68 24.48 -4.78
CA VAL A 12 6.46 24.01 -5.43
C VAL A 12 6.25 22.55 -5.03
N LEU A 13 5.31 22.34 -4.12
CA LEU A 13 5.01 21.04 -3.49
C LEU A 13 4.05 20.19 -4.34
N PRO A 14 3.97 18.88 -4.12
CA PRO A 14 2.79 18.12 -4.51
C PRO A 14 1.51 18.76 -3.95
N GLY A 15 0.48 18.88 -4.78
CA GLY A 15 -0.76 19.56 -4.39
C GLY A 15 -0.71 21.09 -4.43
N HIS A 16 0.39 21.70 -4.90
CA HIS A 16 0.46 23.13 -5.16
C HIS A 16 -0.62 23.57 -6.16
N GLN A 17 -1.16 24.77 -6.03
CA GLN A 17 -2.21 25.29 -6.91
C GLN A 17 -1.65 25.75 -8.26
N TRP A 18 -2.21 25.22 -9.33
CA TRP A 18 -1.85 25.54 -10.68
C TRP A 18 -3.03 26.12 -11.46
N HIS A 19 -2.73 27.02 -12.39
CA HIS A 19 -3.63 27.31 -13.49
C HIS A 19 -3.35 26.31 -14.63
N TYR A 20 -4.39 25.77 -15.23
CA TYR A 20 -4.23 24.78 -16.29
C TYR A 20 -5.29 24.92 -17.39
N THR A 21 -4.97 24.38 -18.54
CA THR A 21 -5.91 24.29 -19.66
C THR A 21 -5.69 23.03 -20.49
N LEU A 22 -6.78 22.48 -21.02
CA LEU A 22 -6.75 21.49 -22.09
C LEU A 22 -6.91 22.28 -23.40
N PRO A 23 -5.83 22.57 -24.13
CA PRO A 23 -5.88 23.53 -25.21
C PRO A 23 -6.61 23.00 -26.45
N THR A 24 -7.46 23.81 -27.06
CA THR A 24 -8.09 23.57 -28.37
C THR A 24 -7.49 24.46 -29.45
N SER A 25 -6.55 25.31 -29.10
CA SER A 25 -5.74 26.18 -29.95
C SER A 25 -4.50 26.63 -29.23
N GLU A 26 -3.51 27.15 -29.93
CA GLU A 26 -2.27 27.66 -29.31
C GLU A 26 -2.58 28.66 -28.21
N PRO A 27 -2.04 28.46 -26.98
CA PRO A 27 -2.06 29.46 -25.91
C PRO A 27 -1.35 30.74 -26.33
N SER A 28 -1.59 31.84 -25.61
CA SER A 28 -0.85 33.10 -25.85
C SER A 28 0.65 32.88 -25.80
N SER A 29 1.42 33.51 -26.68
CA SER A 29 2.88 33.26 -26.79
C SER A 29 3.68 33.50 -25.50
N ASN A 30 3.13 34.30 -24.58
CA ASN A 30 3.76 34.63 -23.29
C ASN A 30 3.23 33.80 -22.11
N TRP A 31 2.46 32.72 -22.34
CA TRP A 31 1.84 31.95 -21.25
C TRP A 31 2.85 31.38 -20.26
N LYS A 32 4.08 31.12 -20.70
CA LYS A 32 5.15 30.50 -19.91
C LYS A 32 6.08 31.48 -19.17
N GLU A 33 5.87 32.80 -19.37
CA GLU A 33 6.70 33.84 -18.74
C GLU A 33 5.88 34.91 -18.01
N ALA A 34 4.59 35.03 -18.30
CA ALA A 34 3.72 36.02 -17.69
C ALA A 34 3.47 35.71 -16.22
N GLN A 35 3.63 36.69 -15.32
CA GLN A 35 3.36 36.51 -13.89
C GLN A 35 1.88 36.19 -13.59
N ASN A 36 0.98 36.45 -14.50
CA ASN A 36 -0.43 36.06 -14.39
C ASN A 36 -0.76 35.06 -15.48
N ALA A 37 -1.34 33.93 -15.10
CA ALA A 37 -1.89 32.98 -16.03
C ALA A 37 -3.00 33.60 -16.88
N PRO A 38 -3.25 33.09 -18.11
CA PRO A 38 -4.39 33.53 -18.93
C PRO A 38 -5.70 33.40 -18.14
N SER A 39 -6.55 34.42 -18.21
CA SER A 39 -7.75 34.54 -17.35
C SER A 39 -8.83 33.48 -17.60
N ASN A 40 -8.72 32.71 -18.68
CA ASN A 40 -9.64 31.62 -19.04
C ASN A 40 -9.12 30.23 -18.62
N TRP A 41 -7.97 30.16 -17.96
CA TRP A 41 -7.46 28.89 -17.45
C TRP A 41 -8.16 28.49 -16.16
N LEU A 42 -8.35 27.18 -15.99
CA LEU A 42 -8.90 26.58 -14.77
C LEU A 42 -7.86 26.56 -13.65
N GLN A 43 -8.28 26.27 -12.43
CA GLN A 43 -7.39 26.13 -11.28
C GLN A 43 -7.60 24.79 -10.59
N GLY A 44 -6.53 24.18 -10.12
CA GLY A 44 -6.55 22.96 -9.34
C GLY A 44 -5.17 22.63 -8.75
N PRO A 45 -5.13 21.78 -7.71
CA PRO A 45 -3.88 21.25 -7.18
C PRO A 45 -3.20 20.32 -8.19
N SER A 46 -1.85 20.29 -8.23
CA SER A 46 -1.08 19.25 -8.93
C SER A 46 -1.21 17.90 -8.19
N GLY A 47 -1.05 16.77 -8.78
CA GLY A 47 -1.23 16.04 -9.97
C GLY A 47 -2.51 16.38 -10.73
N ILE A 48 -2.32 16.75 -11.91
CA ILE A 48 -3.42 17.08 -12.82
C ILE A 48 -3.39 16.07 -13.97
N GLY A 49 -4.48 15.34 -14.13
CA GLY A 49 -4.53 14.30 -15.14
C GLY A 49 -5.81 13.48 -15.11
N TYR A 50 -5.76 12.28 -15.63
CA TYR A 50 -6.86 11.30 -15.63
C TYR A 50 -6.32 9.89 -15.89
N GLY A 51 -7.07 8.85 -15.44
CA GLY A 51 -6.85 7.44 -15.79
C GLY A 51 -6.46 6.60 -14.59
N ASP A 52 -5.35 6.87 -13.93
CA ASP A 52 -4.73 5.99 -12.93
C ASP A 52 -5.24 6.16 -11.49
N GLU A 53 -6.21 7.05 -11.29
CA GLU A 53 -6.80 7.38 -9.98
C GLU A 53 -5.77 8.00 -8.99
N ASP A 54 -4.65 8.57 -9.48
CA ASP A 54 -3.57 9.18 -8.70
C ASP A 54 -3.56 10.72 -8.75
N ASP A 55 -4.40 11.32 -9.60
CA ASP A 55 -4.47 12.77 -9.78
C ASP A 55 -5.40 13.47 -8.77
N ALA A 56 -4.91 14.57 -8.20
CA ALA A 56 -5.71 15.42 -7.32
C ALA A 56 -6.71 16.30 -8.09
N THR A 57 -6.42 16.61 -9.36
CA THR A 57 -7.29 17.35 -10.27
C THR A 57 -7.58 16.49 -11.49
N ILE A 58 -8.79 15.95 -11.55
CA ILE A 58 -9.22 15.11 -12.67
C ILE A 58 -9.66 15.97 -13.85
N VAL A 59 -9.08 15.69 -15.02
CA VAL A 59 -9.41 16.36 -16.29
C VAL A 59 -9.98 15.39 -17.32
N GLY A 60 -10.49 15.90 -18.43
CA GLY A 60 -10.95 15.07 -19.54
C GLY A 60 -9.80 14.61 -20.44
N THR A 61 -10.05 13.54 -21.20
CA THR A 61 -9.10 13.01 -22.20
C THR A 61 -8.63 14.12 -23.16
N THR A 62 -7.32 14.23 -23.35
CA THR A 62 -6.70 15.30 -24.14
C THR A 62 -5.39 14.85 -24.76
N ALA A 63 -4.99 15.47 -25.86
CA ALA A 63 -3.66 15.28 -26.45
C ALA A 63 -2.57 16.00 -25.64
N SER A 64 -2.92 17.09 -24.94
CA SER A 64 -1.97 17.86 -24.14
C SER A 64 -2.64 18.62 -23.01
N LEU A 65 -1.85 18.89 -21.98
CA LEU A 65 -2.20 19.68 -20.81
C LEU A 65 -1.16 20.77 -20.62
N PHE A 66 -1.59 22.03 -20.44
CA PHE A 66 -0.72 23.15 -20.15
C PHE A 66 -0.97 23.65 -18.74
N MET A 67 0.11 23.85 -17.98
CA MET A 67 0.08 24.23 -16.58
C MET A 67 0.98 25.44 -16.32
N HIS A 68 0.54 26.30 -15.42
CA HIS A 68 1.24 27.53 -15.05
C HIS A 68 1.05 27.80 -13.57
N THR A 69 2.15 28.09 -12.86
CA THR A 69 2.10 28.58 -11.47
C THR A 69 3.18 29.63 -11.23
N THR A 70 3.05 30.35 -10.12
CA THR A 70 4.06 31.28 -9.63
C THR A 70 4.53 30.88 -8.25
N PHE A 71 5.78 31.18 -7.93
CA PHE A 71 6.37 30.95 -6.62
C PHE A 71 7.33 32.08 -6.25
N GLU A 72 7.59 32.29 -4.97
CA GLU A 72 8.37 33.40 -4.46
C GLU A 72 9.78 32.97 -4.04
N ILE A 73 10.79 33.69 -4.50
CA ILE A 73 12.17 33.57 -4.03
C ILE A 73 12.49 34.79 -3.17
N GLN A 74 12.75 34.55 -1.89
CA GLN A 74 13.01 35.60 -0.92
C GLN A 74 14.42 36.19 -1.05
N ASN A 75 15.42 35.33 -1.29
CA ASN A 75 16.82 35.75 -1.38
C ASN A 75 17.65 34.78 -2.26
N LEU A 76 18.00 35.22 -3.45
CA LEU A 76 18.81 34.42 -4.39
C LEU A 76 20.18 34.03 -3.82
N SER A 77 20.79 34.86 -2.93
CA SER A 77 22.12 34.56 -2.41
C SER A 77 22.14 33.34 -1.48
N MET A 78 20.99 32.86 -1.05
CA MET A 78 20.86 31.64 -0.25
C MET A 78 20.70 30.38 -1.08
N ILE A 79 20.50 30.48 -2.39
CA ILE A 79 20.24 29.33 -3.25
C ILE A 79 21.55 28.85 -3.86
N ASN A 80 21.85 27.57 -3.64
CA ASN A 80 23.00 26.89 -4.20
C ASN A 80 22.66 26.11 -5.47
N ARG A 81 21.56 25.35 -5.44
CA ARG A 81 21.08 24.57 -6.58
C ARG A 81 19.56 24.58 -6.70
N LEU A 82 19.09 24.29 -7.89
CA LEU A 82 17.68 24.20 -8.23
C LEU A 82 17.40 22.83 -8.87
N LEU A 83 16.31 22.18 -8.48
CA LEU A 83 15.98 20.83 -8.88
C LEU A 83 14.49 20.71 -9.17
N LEU A 84 14.15 20.20 -10.34
CA LEU A 84 12.80 19.81 -10.75
C LEU A 84 12.70 18.28 -10.68
N ASP A 85 11.82 17.77 -9.83
CA ASP A 85 11.33 16.41 -9.90
C ASP A 85 10.02 16.42 -10.68
N MET A 86 9.93 15.65 -11.76
CA MET A 86 8.79 15.62 -12.67
C MET A 86 8.21 14.21 -12.75
N ASP A 87 6.97 14.04 -12.32
CA ASP A 87 6.18 12.85 -12.57
C ASP A 87 5.16 13.14 -13.66
N TYR A 88 5.16 12.34 -14.73
CA TYR A 88 4.43 12.67 -15.95
C TYR A 88 4.14 11.44 -16.81
N ASP A 89 3.17 11.59 -17.69
CA ASP A 89 2.72 10.63 -18.68
C ASP A 89 2.25 11.38 -19.94
N ASP A 90 2.72 11.18 -21.17
CA ASP A 90 3.85 10.39 -21.69
C ASP A 90 5.12 11.24 -21.92
N GLY A 91 4.96 12.53 -22.20
CA GLY A 91 6.06 13.44 -22.48
C GLY A 91 5.81 14.85 -21.95
N PHE A 92 6.87 15.61 -21.67
CA PHE A 92 6.71 16.97 -21.13
C PHE A 92 7.78 17.95 -21.63
N VAL A 93 7.47 19.25 -21.48
CA VAL A 93 8.44 20.35 -21.54
C VAL A 93 8.17 21.33 -20.40
N ALA A 94 9.20 21.67 -19.64
CA ALA A 94 9.14 22.61 -18.53
C ALA A 94 9.89 23.91 -18.81
N TYR A 95 9.35 25.02 -18.33
CA TYR A 95 9.90 26.36 -18.50
C TYR A 95 9.99 27.09 -17.15
N LEU A 96 11.11 27.73 -16.91
CA LEU A 96 11.33 28.64 -15.79
C LEU A 96 11.48 30.08 -16.31
N ASN A 97 10.60 30.98 -15.89
CA ASN A 97 10.58 32.36 -16.37
C ASN A 97 10.64 32.49 -17.91
N GLY A 98 9.93 31.62 -18.61
CA GLY A 98 9.85 31.58 -20.07
C GLY A 98 10.98 30.83 -20.76
N VAL A 99 12.05 30.45 -20.05
CA VAL A 99 13.18 29.69 -20.61
C VAL A 99 12.94 28.19 -20.41
N GLU A 100 13.09 27.41 -21.46
CA GLU A 100 13.01 25.95 -21.38
C GLU A 100 14.15 25.42 -20.50
N VAL A 101 13.81 24.57 -19.51
CA VAL A 101 14.74 24.05 -18.51
C VAL A 101 14.80 22.52 -18.48
N ALA A 102 13.75 21.83 -18.91
CA ALA A 102 13.74 20.37 -19.02
C ALA A 102 12.74 19.92 -20.08
N ARG A 103 12.99 18.79 -20.72
CA ARG A 103 12.02 18.07 -21.56
C ARG A 103 12.35 16.59 -21.64
N ASN A 104 11.32 15.81 -21.87
CA ASN A 104 11.50 14.42 -22.26
C ASN A 104 10.35 14.00 -23.22
N LEU A 105 10.70 13.15 -24.20
CA LEU A 105 9.78 12.56 -25.19
C LEU A 105 8.87 13.57 -25.94
N VAL A 106 9.30 14.81 -26.10
CA VAL A 106 8.61 15.82 -26.91
C VAL A 106 9.62 16.54 -27.79
N SER A 107 9.50 16.41 -29.10
CA SER A 107 10.37 17.08 -30.09
C SER A 107 9.83 18.44 -30.52
N GLY A 108 10.60 19.16 -31.34
CA GLY A 108 10.17 20.44 -31.93
C GLY A 108 10.45 21.66 -31.04
N ASN A 109 10.48 22.85 -31.72
CA ASN A 109 10.59 24.16 -31.06
C ASN A 109 10.10 25.25 -32.05
N PRO A 110 8.95 25.92 -31.78
CA PRO A 110 8.05 25.68 -30.65
C PRO A 110 7.37 24.31 -30.72
N VAL A 111 6.84 23.83 -29.57
CA VAL A 111 6.02 22.62 -29.50
C VAL A 111 4.55 23.01 -29.68
N PRO A 112 3.88 22.54 -30.74
CA PRO A 112 2.45 22.82 -30.96
C PRO A 112 1.58 22.19 -29.86
N PHE A 113 0.42 22.82 -29.59
CA PHE A 113 -0.51 22.36 -28.56
C PHE A 113 -1.10 20.96 -28.85
N ASP A 114 -1.19 20.58 -30.10
CA ASP A 114 -1.76 19.31 -30.59
C ASP A 114 -0.70 18.26 -30.94
N GLN A 115 0.57 18.55 -30.66
CA GLN A 115 1.64 17.59 -30.85
C GLN A 115 1.48 16.44 -29.86
N LEU A 116 1.71 15.22 -30.32
CA LEU A 116 1.79 14.03 -29.48
C LEU A 116 3.23 13.82 -28.98
N SER A 117 3.40 13.05 -27.92
CA SER A 117 4.72 12.66 -27.44
C SER A 117 5.45 11.74 -28.45
N ASP A 118 6.76 11.75 -28.42
CA ASP A 118 7.62 10.93 -29.30
C ASP A 118 7.72 9.46 -28.84
N GLY A 119 7.15 9.13 -27.67
CA GLY A 119 7.20 7.80 -27.08
C GLY A 119 6.27 7.68 -25.90
N ASN A 120 6.19 6.48 -25.33
CA ASN A 120 5.39 6.15 -24.16
C ASN A 120 6.24 6.28 -22.89
N HIS A 121 5.71 6.92 -21.88
CA HIS A 121 6.26 7.03 -20.53
C HIS A 121 5.12 6.99 -19.53
N GLU A 122 5.29 6.25 -18.46
CA GLU A 122 4.31 6.11 -17.39
C GLU A 122 4.74 6.94 -16.19
N ALA A 123 3.81 7.58 -15.51
CA ALA A 123 4.05 8.21 -14.22
C ALA A 123 4.63 7.20 -13.23
N LEU A 124 5.51 7.63 -12.34
CA LEU A 124 6.34 6.77 -11.51
C LEU A 124 5.89 6.72 -10.04
N LEU A 125 5.41 7.84 -9.50
CA LEU A 125 5.10 7.96 -8.06
C LEU A 125 3.97 7.04 -7.63
N TYR A 126 2.88 6.91 -8.41
CA TYR A 126 1.78 6.00 -8.07
C TYR A 126 2.20 4.54 -8.05
N ARG A 127 3.30 4.23 -8.75
CA ARG A 127 3.93 2.90 -8.81
C ARG A 127 4.98 2.70 -7.71
N GLY A 128 5.22 3.71 -6.86
CA GLY A 128 6.18 3.67 -5.77
C GLY A 128 7.63 3.91 -6.17
N PHE A 129 7.86 4.47 -7.36
CA PHE A 129 9.19 4.91 -7.80
C PHE A 129 9.37 6.41 -7.56
N SER A 130 10.61 6.87 -7.55
CA SER A 130 10.91 8.30 -7.52
C SER A 130 10.64 8.93 -8.89
N PRO A 131 10.13 10.18 -8.95
CA PRO A 131 9.94 10.90 -10.21
C PRO A 131 11.27 11.16 -10.91
N GLU A 132 11.22 11.47 -12.20
CA GLU A 132 12.43 11.85 -12.94
C GLU A 132 12.96 13.20 -12.46
N ARG A 133 14.28 13.29 -12.31
CA ARG A 133 14.99 14.42 -11.67
C ARG A 133 15.84 15.21 -12.62
N TYR A 134 15.67 16.55 -12.63
CA TYR A 134 16.38 17.49 -13.50
C TYR A 134 17.02 18.60 -12.67
N PHE A 135 18.37 18.70 -12.69
CA PHE A 135 19.06 19.87 -12.15
C PHE A 135 18.92 21.04 -13.11
N LEU A 136 18.40 22.14 -12.61
CA LEU A 136 18.13 23.33 -13.40
C LEU A 136 19.20 24.40 -13.14
N ASN A 137 19.29 25.37 -14.07
CA ASN A 137 20.17 26.51 -13.90
C ASN A 137 19.54 27.54 -12.95
N GLU A 138 20.05 27.65 -11.73
CA GLU A 138 19.57 28.57 -10.69
C GLU A 138 19.70 30.05 -11.09
N SER A 139 20.58 30.39 -12.04
CA SER A 139 20.73 31.77 -12.53
C SER A 139 19.50 32.30 -13.27
N LEU A 140 18.54 31.44 -13.61
CA LEU A 140 17.26 31.84 -14.19
C LEU A 140 16.25 32.34 -13.15
N LEU A 141 16.50 32.14 -11.86
CA LEU A 141 15.66 32.66 -10.79
C LEU A 141 15.84 34.17 -10.62
N VAL A 142 14.77 34.82 -10.18
CA VAL A 142 14.80 36.23 -9.77
C VAL A 142 14.29 36.39 -8.32
N ASN A 143 14.72 37.42 -7.61
CA ASN A 143 14.12 37.75 -6.32
C ASN A 143 12.66 38.16 -6.53
N GLY A 144 11.78 37.68 -5.65
CA GLY A 144 10.33 37.87 -5.80
C GLY A 144 9.69 36.76 -6.64
N THR A 145 8.70 37.14 -7.42
CA THR A 145 7.83 36.20 -8.17
C THR A 145 8.56 35.58 -9.35
N ASN A 146 8.60 34.27 -9.40
CA ASN A 146 9.06 33.43 -10.51
C ASN A 146 7.90 32.65 -11.11
N VAL A 147 8.03 32.23 -12.35
CA VAL A 147 7.03 31.45 -13.09
C VAL A 147 7.58 30.06 -13.40
N LEU A 148 6.87 29.02 -13.01
CA LEU A 148 7.06 27.66 -13.48
C LEU A 148 5.88 27.31 -14.40
N ALA A 149 6.20 26.89 -15.63
CA ALA A 149 5.20 26.49 -16.61
C ALA A 149 5.58 25.14 -17.20
N VAL A 150 4.60 24.28 -17.43
CA VAL A 150 4.78 22.92 -17.94
C VAL A 150 3.72 22.62 -18.99
N GLN A 151 4.12 21.94 -20.06
CA GLN A 151 3.20 21.28 -20.97
C GLN A 151 3.49 19.78 -20.98
N VAL A 152 2.43 18.98 -20.86
CA VAL A 152 2.50 17.51 -20.92
C VAL A 152 1.73 17.05 -22.15
N HIS A 153 2.24 16.05 -22.83
CA HIS A 153 1.73 15.56 -24.12
C HIS A 153 1.55 14.05 -24.08
N ASN A 154 0.37 13.59 -24.45
CA ASN A 154 0.06 12.19 -24.63
C ASN A 154 0.64 11.61 -25.92
N GLN A 155 0.86 10.29 -25.92
CA GLN A 155 1.26 9.54 -27.11
C GLN A 155 0.11 9.44 -28.14
N SER A 156 -1.14 9.47 -27.68
CA SER A 156 -2.32 9.46 -28.55
C SER A 156 -3.42 10.37 -28.00
N VAL A 157 -4.36 10.79 -28.89
CA VAL A 157 -5.52 11.59 -28.47
C VAL A 157 -6.53 10.83 -27.62
N ASP A 158 -6.47 9.52 -27.65
CA ASP A 158 -7.36 8.57 -26.95
C ASP A 158 -6.57 7.78 -25.89
N SER A 159 -5.43 8.32 -25.38
CA SER A 159 -4.70 7.67 -24.29
C SER A 159 -5.61 7.39 -23.10
N SER A 160 -5.36 6.26 -22.41
CA SER A 160 -6.14 5.84 -21.24
C SER A 160 -5.93 6.75 -20.04
N ASP A 161 -4.79 7.44 -20.01
CA ASP A 161 -4.26 8.17 -18.86
C ASP A 161 -3.44 9.40 -19.29
N LEU A 162 -3.17 10.26 -18.34
CA LEU A 162 -2.25 11.40 -18.38
C LEU A 162 -2.01 11.86 -16.96
N THR A 163 -0.76 12.11 -16.58
CA THR A 163 -0.39 12.66 -15.27
C THR A 163 0.60 13.82 -15.43
N ALA A 164 0.45 14.85 -14.61
CA ALA A 164 1.36 15.98 -14.52
C ALA A 164 1.55 16.43 -13.05
N LEU A 165 2.69 16.07 -12.46
CA LEU A 165 3.06 16.44 -11.09
C LEU A 165 4.49 17.01 -11.04
N PRO A 166 4.68 18.31 -11.33
CA PRO A 166 5.96 18.97 -11.16
C PRO A 166 6.18 19.41 -9.72
N VAL A 167 7.38 19.15 -9.19
CA VAL A 167 7.83 19.53 -7.85
C VAL A 167 9.16 20.24 -7.94
N LEU A 168 9.27 21.45 -7.40
CA LEU A 168 10.48 22.27 -7.49
C LEU A 168 11.12 22.45 -6.12
N SER A 169 12.37 22.01 -5.98
CA SER A 169 13.14 22.07 -4.74
C SER A 169 14.40 22.91 -4.89
N LEU A 170 14.81 23.54 -3.81
CA LEU A 170 15.95 24.42 -3.70
C LEU A 170 16.95 23.85 -2.69
N GLU A 171 18.23 23.81 -3.04
CA GLU A 171 19.28 23.64 -2.04
C GLU A 171 19.68 25.01 -1.52
N VAL A 172 19.50 25.21 -0.21
CA VAL A 172 19.70 26.51 0.43
C VAL A 172 20.86 26.48 1.44
N TYR A 173 21.54 27.61 1.57
CA TYR A 173 22.57 27.83 2.59
C TYR A 173 21.94 28.28 3.91
N GLY A 174 22.32 27.66 5.04
CA GLY A 174 21.95 28.07 6.38
C GLY A 174 20.91 27.18 7.06
N GLU A 175 20.28 27.72 8.13
CA GLU A 175 19.26 26.99 8.89
C GLU A 175 17.94 26.87 8.09
N SER A 176 17.19 25.76 8.32
CA SER A 176 15.94 25.43 7.64
C SER A 176 14.77 26.36 7.95
N GLY A 177 13.74 26.35 7.10
CA GLY A 177 12.45 26.94 7.35
C GLY A 177 12.14 28.20 6.54
N PHE A 178 12.82 28.41 5.41
CA PHE A 178 12.45 29.47 4.44
C PHE A 178 11.31 29.02 3.54
N TYR A 179 11.32 27.73 3.17
CA TYR A 179 10.32 27.09 2.34
C TYR A 179 9.79 25.85 3.06
N SER A 180 9.07 24.99 2.37
CA SER A 180 8.53 23.77 2.95
C SER A 180 9.55 22.64 2.99
N ASP A 181 9.32 21.65 3.87
CA ASP A 181 10.08 20.41 3.87
C ASP A 181 9.92 19.70 2.53
N THR A 182 10.96 18.93 2.14
CA THR A 182 10.91 18.12 0.93
C THR A 182 9.87 17.00 1.05
N PRO A 183 9.25 16.56 -0.06
CA PRO A 183 8.35 15.42 -0.04
C PRO A 183 9.01 14.15 0.53
N PHE A 184 8.23 13.25 1.09
CA PHE A 184 8.72 12.03 1.75
C PHE A 184 9.55 11.10 0.82
N TRP A 185 9.32 11.17 -0.47
CA TRP A 185 10.06 10.40 -1.49
C TRP A 185 11.32 11.11 -2.01
N PHE A 186 11.59 12.32 -1.54
CA PHE A 186 12.74 13.11 -1.99
C PHE A 186 14.05 12.50 -1.48
N GLU A 187 14.87 12.05 -2.39
CA GLU A 187 16.24 11.58 -2.10
C GLU A 187 17.22 12.76 -2.15
N ASN A 188 17.94 13.03 -1.07
CA ASN A 188 18.95 14.08 -1.04
C ASN A 188 20.11 13.76 -1.98
N PRO A 189 20.34 14.55 -3.04
CA PRO A 189 21.42 14.27 -4.00
C PRO A 189 22.84 14.35 -3.42
N ASN A 190 22.98 14.89 -2.22
CA ASN A 190 24.25 15.06 -1.53
C ASN A 190 24.48 14.01 -0.45
N SER A 191 23.58 13.10 -0.22
CA SER A 191 23.81 12.02 0.72
C SER A 191 25.01 11.20 0.24
N GLU A 192 26.16 11.36 0.91
CA GLU A 192 27.25 10.40 0.76
C GLU A 192 26.70 9.03 1.14
N PRO A 193 27.11 7.95 0.45
CA PRO A 193 26.75 6.61 0.89
C PRO A 193 27.23 6.45 2.33
N VAL A 194 26.30 6.41 3.28
CA VAL A 194 26.64 6.12 4.68
C VAL A 194 27.21 4.70 4.68
N GLU A 195 28.46 4.54 5.11
CA GLU A 195 29.05 3.23 5.33
C GLU A 195 28.26 2.56 6.45
N PHE A 196 27.27 1.73 6.05
CA PHE A 196 26.30 1.15 6.96
C PHE A 196 26.91 -0.08 7.64
N ASN A 197 27.24 0.06 8.93
CA ASN A 197 27.78 -1.03 9.74
C ASN A 197 26.65 -1.60 10.62
N PHE A 198 26.20 -2.82 10.32
CA PHE A 198 25.13 -3.49 11.05
C PHE A 198 25.71 -4.64 11.89
N ASP A 199 25.82 -4.43 13.21
CA ASP A 199 26.43 -5.38 14.13
C ASP A 199 25.43 -6.11 15.05
N SER A 200 24.35 -5.45 15.41
CA SER A 200 23.39 -5.99 16.41
C SER A 200 22.03 -5.30 16.36
N SER A 201 21.02 -5.98 16.91
CA SER A 201 19.67 -5.45 17.06
C SER A 201 19.02 -5.92 18.37
N ASN A 202 18.04 -5.17 18.84
CA ASN A 202 17.08 -5.63 19.84
C ASN A 202 16.03 -6.58 19.26
N LEU A 203 15.88 -6.63 17.92
CA LEU A 203 14.99 -7.55 17.21
C LEU A 203 15.73 -8.82 16.78
N PRO A 204 15.03 -9.94 16.54
CA PRO A 204 15.59 -11.11 15.87
C PRO A 204 16.22 -10.76 14.52
N LEU A 205 17.30 -11.47 14.15
CA LEU A 205 18.01 -11.28 12.88
C LEU A 205 17.72 -12.45 11.95
N ILE A 206 17.34 -12.15 10.71
CA ILE A 206 17.10 -13.17 9.68
C ILE A 206 18.14 -13.02 8.57
N PHE A 207 18.92 -14.06 8.35
CA PHE A 207 19.90 -14.16 7.27
C PHE A 207 19.34 -15.04 6.18
N LEU A 208 19.28 -14.50 4.97
CA LEU A 208 18.84 -15.19 3.76
C LEU A 208 20.02 -15.26 2.78
N GLN A 209 20.28 -16.45 2.26
CA GLN A 209 21.35 -16.67 1.29
C GLN A 209 20.81 -17.43 0.09
N THR A 210 20.82 -16.83 -1.10
CA THR A 210 20.46 -17.47 -2.36
C THR A 210 21.69 -18.12 -3.01
N ALA A 211 21.49 -19.11 -3.86
CA ALA A 211 22.61 -19.74 -4.57
C ALA A 211 23.36 -18.73 -5.43
N GLY A 212 24.65 -18.58 -5.18
CA GLY A 212 25.52 -17.64 -5.89
C GLY A 212 25.17 -16.15 -5.74
N GLY A 213 24.35 -15.79 -4.73
CA GLY A 213 23.92 -14.42 -4.50
C GLY A 213 22.93 -13.89 -5.54
N GLN A 214 22.24 -14.80 -6.26
CA GLN A 214 21.25 -14.40 -7.28
C GLN A 214 20.05 -13.64 -6.67
N GLY A 215 19.44 -12.73 -7.47
CA GLY A 215 18.23 -12.03 -7.08
C GLY A 215 17.04 -12.99 -6.92
N ILE A 216 16.12 -12.63 -6.06
CA ILE A 216 14.90 -13.41 -5.80
C ILE A 216 13.84 -13.01 -6.84
N PRO A 217 13.37 -13.95 -7.71
CA PRO A 217 12.35 -13.68 -8.72
C PRO A 217 10.96 -13.56 -8.09
N ASP A 218 10.00 -13.07 -8.87
CA ASP A 218 8.59 -13.07 -8.51
C ASP A 218 8.04 -14.51 -8.52
N GLU A 219 8.22 -15.25 -9.62
CA GLU A 219 7.90 -16.68 -9.76
C GLU A 219 8.91 -17.35 -10.70
N PRO A 220 9.21 -18.63 -10.49
CA PRO A 220 8.88 -19.51 -9.36
C PRO A 220 9.80 -19.29 -8.15
N LYS A 221 9.44 -19.84 -6.99
CA LYS A 221 10.32 -19.89 -5.82
C LYS A 221 11.66 -20.54 -6.15
N ILE A 222 12.74 -19.90 -5.70
CA ILE A 222 14.11 -20.43 -5.80
C ILE A 222 14.60 -21.02 -4.48
N ASP A 223 15.58 -21.89 -4.57
CA ASP A 223 16.24 -22.46 -3.38
C ASP A 223 17.13 -21.40 -2.70
N ALA A 224 17.03 -21.36 -1.38
CA ALA A 224 17.83 -20.51 -0.52
C ALA A 224 18.04 -21.17 0.86
N SER A 225 18.89 -20.59 1.67
CA SER A 225 18.99 -20.94 3.10
C SER A 225 18.56 -19.76 3.96
N MET A 226 18.03 -20.10 5.14
CA MET A 226 17.64 -19.12 6.14
C MET A 226 18.24 -19.49 7.49
N LYS A 227 18.76 -18.48 8.20
CA LYS A 227 19.10 -18.57 9.62
C LYS A 227 18.37 -17.48 10.38
N ILE A 228 17.85 -17.80 11.54
CA ILE A 228 17.19 -16.84 12.42
C ILE A 228 17.94 -16.84 13.75
N ILE A 229 18.48 -15.69 14.13
CA ILE A 229 19.10 -15.48 15.44
C ILE A 229 18.05 -14.90 16.39
N GLU A 230 17.87 -15.54 17.54
CA GLU A 230 17.04 -15.05 18.62
C GLU A 230 17.66 -15.43 19.96
N ARG A 231 18.26 -14.47 20.63
CA ARG A 231 18.75 -14.63 22.01
C ARG A 231 17.57 -14.58 22.99
N PRO A 232 17.75 -15.10 24.23
CA PRO A 232 16.75 -14.99 25.27
C PRO A 232 16.23 -13.56 25.46
N GLU A 233 14.97 -13.45 25.87
CA GLU A 233 14.27 -12.17 26.07
C GLU A 233 15.13 -11.17 26.87
N GLY A 234 15.14 -9.91 26.42
CA GLY A 234 15.92 -8.82 27.01
C GLY A 234 17.40 -8.77 26.58
N GLN A 235 17.89 -9.74 25.82
CA GLN A 235 19.25 -9.71 25.26
C GLN A 235 19.25 -9.19 23.83
N ARG A 236 20.38 -8.57 23.43
CA ARG A 236 20.59 -8.16 22.04
C ARG A 236 21.01 -9.34 21.17
N ASN A 237 20.57 -9.35 19.94
CA ASN A 237 20.98 -10.27 18.90
C ASN A 237 22.18 -9.67 18.14
N TYR A 238 23.22 -10.45 17.90
CA TYR A 238 24.44 -10.01 17.26
C TYR A 238 24.66 -10.75 15.92
N VAL A 239 25.15 -10.05 14.91
CA VAL A 239 25.44 -10.62 13.58
C VAL A 239 26.45 -11.78 13.69
N TYR A 240 27.42 -11.70 14.59
CA TYR A 240 28.41 -12.76 14.78
C TYR A 240 27.83 -14.08 15.35
N ASP A 241 26.61 -14.06 15.88
CA ASP A 241 25.92 -15.28 16.38
C ASP A 241 25.40 -16.17 15.23
N VAL A 242 25.52 -15.75 13.98
CA VAL A 242 25.01 -16.48 12.80
C VAL A 242 25.53 -17.92 12.69
N ASN A 243 26.61 -18.25 13.39
CA ASN A 243 27.18 -19.60 13.47
C ASN A 243 27.18 -20.17 14.90
N THR A 244 26.44 -19.57 15.83
CA THR A 244 26.34 -20.02 17.22
C THR A 244 25.03 -20.82 17.42
N PRO A 245 25.06 -22.16 17.47
CA PRO A 245 23.84 -22.99 17.48
C PRO A 245 22.87 -22.64 18.60
N ASP A 246 23.37 -22.26 19.78
CA ASP A 246 22.54 -21.97 20.96
C ASP A 246 21.62 -20.73 20.75
N TYR A 247 21.90 -19.87 19.79
CA TYR A 247 21.12 -18.67 19.49
C TYR A 247 20.36 -18.76 18.17
N LEU A 248 20.43 -19.91 17.46
CA LEU A 248 19.69 -20.12 16.22
C LEU A 248 18.28 -20.64 16.52
N ASN A 249 17.28 -19.78 16.36
CA ASN A 249 15.87 -20.16 16.38
C ASN A 249 15.52 -21.06 15.17
N PHE A 250 16.16 -20.81 14.01
CA PHE A 250 16.06 -21.62 12.81
C PHE A 250 17.38 -21.63 12.03
N ASN A 251 17.69 -22.77 11.39
CA ASN A 251 18.80 -22.93 10.46
C ASN A 251 18.46 -24.06 9.48
N GLY A 252 18.06 -23.71 8.25
CA GLY A 252 17.65 -24.72 7.29
C GLY A 252 17.38 -24.20 5.89
N PRO A 253 17.11 -25.13 4.96
CA PRO A 253 16.74 -24.80 3.60
C PRO A 253 15.33 -24.21 3.51
N ILE A 254 15.17 -23.28 2.57
CA ILE A 254 13.90 -22.66 2.22
C ILE A 254 13.77 -22.56 0.71
N LYS A 255 12.54 -22.38 0.24
CA LYS A 255 12.28 -21.81 -1.09
C LYS A 255 11.65 -20.43 -0.93
N ILE A 256 12.08 -19.46 -1.72
CA ILE A 256 11.71 -18.06 -1.58
C ILE A 256 11.40 -17.42 -2.94
N GLU A 257 10.40 -16.56 -2.96
CA GLU A 257 10.01 -15.71 -4.11
C GLU A 257 9.67 -14.31 -3.63
N THR A 258 9.80 -13.32 -4.49
CA THR A 258 9.20 -12.00 -4.28
C THR A 258 7.67 -12.14 -4.36
N ARG A 259 6.93 -11.36 -3.60
CA ARG A 259 5.46 -11.40 -3.60
C ARG A 259 4.86 -10.00 -3.54
N GLY A 260 3.59 -9.94 -3.87
CA GLY A 260 2.77 -8.73 -3.83
C GLY A 260 2.28 -8.37 -5.24
N SER A 261 1.29 -7.50 -5.33
CA SER A 261 0.85 -6.86 -6.56
C SER A 261 1.57 -5.50 -6.67
N SER A 262 0.95 -4.42 -6.21
CA SER A 262 1.54 -3.07 -6.21
C SER A 262 2.86 -2.97 -5.41
N SER A 263 3.04 -3.75 -4.35
CA SER A 263 4.27 -3.74 -3.53
C SER A 263 5.51 -4.26 -4.25
N THR A 264 5.37 -4.95 -5.38
CA THR A 264 6.51 -5.40 -6.20
C THR A 264 7.26 -4.24 -6.87
N PHE A 265 6.63 -3.08 -6.99
CA PHE A 265 7.26 -1.89 -7.57
C PHE A 265 8.24 -1.20 -6.61
N PHE A 266 8.13 -1.40 -5.30
CA PHE A 266 9.07 -0.80 -4.35
C PHE A 266 10.46 -1.48 -4.41
N SER A 267 11.50 -0.69 -4.18
CA SER A 267 12.87 -1.20 -4.05
C SER A 267 12.98 -2.22 -2.91
N LYS A 268 12.34 -1.94 -1.77
CA LYS A 268 12.24 -2.87 -0.65
C LYS A 268 11.16 -3.93 -0.89
N LYS A 269 11.60 -5.14 -1.20
CA LYS A 269 10.72 -6.25 -1.59
C LYS A 269 10.09 -6.95 -0.40
N GLN A 270 8.94 -7.58 -0.63
CA GLN A 270 8.32 -8.58 0.24
C GLN A 270 8.58 -9.97 -0.29
N TYR A 271 8.65 -10.96 0.59
CA TYR A 271 8.95 -12.34 0.20
C TYR A 271 7.92 -13.33 0.75
N ALA A 272 7.60 -14.34 -0.07
CA ALA A 272 6.94 -15.55 0.39
C ALA A 272 7.97 -16.68 0.48
N LEU A 273 8.03 -17.34 1.61
CA LEU A 273 8.98 -18.42 1.83
C LEU A 273 8.30 -19.69 2.35
N THR A 274 8.91 -20.82 2.01
CA THR A 274 8.48 -22.14 2.47
C THR A 274 9.69 -22.85 3.05
N THR A 275 9.56 -23.42 4.25
CA THR A 275 10.60 -24.17 4.92
C THR A 275 10.62 -25.63 4.50
N TYR A 276 11.82 -26.21 4.40
CA TYR A 276 12.06 -27.59 3.97
C TYR A 276 13.01 -28.29 4.95
N ASP A 277 12.92 -29.62 4.98
CA ASP A 277 13.89 -30.46 5.67
C ASP A 277 15.12 -30.77 4.80
N ALA A 278 16.06 -31.53 5.35
CA ALA A 278 17.31 -31.89 4.68
C ALA A 278 17.13 -32.85 3.48
N ILE A 279 15.96 -33.47 3.34
CA ILE A 279 15.63 -34.36 2.21
C ILE A 279 14.75 -33.70 1.15
N GLY A 280 14.40 -32.42 1.35
CA GLY A 280 13.65 -31.62 0.38
C GLY A 280 12.13 -31.72 0.52
N GLU A 281 11.62 -32.23 1.65
CA GLU A 281 10.19 -32.22 1.96
C GLU A 281 9.83 -30.96 2.77
N LYS A 282 8.58 -30.48 2.61
CA LYS A 282 8.10 -29.33 3.38
C LYS A 282 8.14 -29.64 4.87
N ASP A 283 8.76 -28.76 5.65
CA ASP A 283 8.91 -28.92 7.10
C ASP A 283 8.13 -27.86 7.87
N ASN A 284 7.21 -28.33 8.72
CA ASN A 284 6.45 -27.46 9.61
C ASN A 284 7.30 -27.10 10.83
N VAL A 285 7.83 -25.89 10.84
CA VAL A 285 8.73 -25.40 11.90
C VAL A 285 8.07 -24.29 12.72
N LYS A 286 8.51 -24.16 13.97
CA LYS A 286 8.14 -23.06 14.84
C LYS A 286 9.15 -21.94 14.64
N LEU A 287 8.72 -20.82 14.10
CA LEU A 287 9.58 -19.63 13.92
C LEU A 287 9.18 -18.54 14.90
N LEU A 288 10.16 -18.04 15.67
CA LEU A 288 10.00 -16.93 16.63
C LEU A 288 8.74 -17.10 17.52
N ASP A 289 8.58 -18.30 18.08
CA ASP A 289 7.45 -18.69 18.93
C ASP A 289 6.05 -18.73 18.26
N MET A 290 5.95 -18.49 16.98
CA MET A 290 4.70 -18.68 16.24
C MET A 290 4.40 -20.18 16.01
N PRO A 291 3.12 -20.60 15.91
CA PRO A 291 2.75 -21.99 15.69
C PRO A 291 3.40 -22.61 14.46
N LYS A 292 3.70 -23.91 14.55
CA LYS A 292 4.38 -24.66 13.49
C LYS A 292 3.62 -24.60 12.15
N GLU A 293 4.32 -24.21 11.12
CA GLU A 293 3.86 -24.24 9.74
C GLU A 293 5.05 -24.12 8.77
N ASN A 294 4.86 -24.37 7.49
CA ASN A 294 5.92 -24.29 6.49
C ASN A 294 5.85 -23.04 5.60
N ASP A 295 4.69 -22.38 5.48
CA ASP A 295 4.53 -21.19 4.63
C ASP A 295 4.49 -19.90 5.46
N TRP A 296 5.39 -18.98 5.13
CA TRP A 296 5.62 -17.73 5.85
C TRP A 296 5.74 -16.56 4.88
N ILE A 297 5.61 -15.34 5.41
CA ILE A 297 5.80 -14.10 4.67
C ILE A 297 6.81 -13.24 5.43
N LEU A 298 7.77 -12.67 4.71
CA LEU A 298 8.56 -11.54 5.17
C LEU A 298 7.96 -10.28 4.53
N SER A 299 7.14 -9.56 5.31
CA SER A 299 6.56 -8.30 4.90
C SER A 299 7.60 -7.18 4.98
N GLY A 300 7.90 -6.53 3.86
CA GLY A 300 8.88 -5.44 3.78
C GLY A 300 8.37 -4.10 4.31
N ILE A 301 7.06 -3.98 4.56
CA ILE A 301 6.41 -2.80 5.14
C ILE A 301 6.65 -1.52 4.30
N ALA A 302 6.79 -1.65 2.98
CA ALA A 302 7.22 -0.55 2.11
C ALA A 302 6.20 0.61 2.02
N PHE A 303 4.90 0.31 2.13
CA PHE A 303 3.82 1.31 2.08
C PHE A 303 3.58 2.03 3.42
N ASP A 304 4.09 1.50 4.53
CA ASP A 304 3.78 1.99 5.87
C ASP A 304 4.96 2.75 6.48
N THR A 305 4.93 4.06 6.41
CA THR A 305 6.00 4.95 6.89
C THR A 305 6.24 4.88 8.41
N ILE A 306 5.27 4.39 9.18
CA ILE A 306 5.42 4.16 10.64
C ILE A 306 5.66 2.69 10.99
N PHE A 307 5.68 1.79 10.00
CA PHE A 307 6.03 0.37 10.11
C PHE A 307 5.14 -0.46 11.04
N MET A 308 3.93 -0.02 11.41
CA MET A 308 3.13 -0.72 12.44
C MET A 308 1.64 -0.89 12.12
N ARG A 309 1.10 -0.32 11.03
CA ARG A 309 -0.35 -0.31 10.77
C ARG A 309 -0.94 -1.72 10.65
N ASP A 310 -0.35 -2.58 9.82
CA ASP A 310 -0.73 -3.99 9.73
C ASP A 310 -0.59 -4.70 11.06
N PHE A 311 0.55 -4.52 11.72
CA PHE A 311 0.86 -5.20 12.98
C PHE A 311 -0.14 -4.85 14.09
N ILE A 312 -0.43 -3.56 14.28
CA ILE A 312 -1.42 -3.09 15.27
C ILE A 312 -2.81 -3.64 14.93
N SER A 313 -3.23 -3.54 13.67
CA SER A 313 -4.55 -4.01 13.21
C SER A 313 -4.72 -5.52 13.47
N TYR A 314 -3.71 -6.33 13.13
CA TYR A 314 -3.75 -7.78 13.38
C TYR A 314 -3.74 -8.11 14.87
N LYS A 315 -2.97 -7.39 15.68
CA LYS A 315 -2.97 -7.53 17.15
C LYS A 315 -4.35 -7.21 17.74
N LEU A 316 -4.98 -6.12 17.29
CA LEU A 316 -6.33 -5.76 17.72
C LEU A 316 -7.34 -6.85 17.34
N SER A 317 -7.35 -7.32 16.08
CA SER A 317 -8.23 -8.40 15.63
C SER A 317 -8.08 -9.68 16.49
N ASN A 318 -6.84 -10.07 16.75
CA ASN A 318 -6.57 -11.24 17.64
C ASN A 318 -7.09 -10.99 19.07
N LYS A 319 -6.96 -9.77 19.60
CA LYS A 319 -7.52 -9.40 20.93
C LYS A 319 -9.07 -9.44 20.95
N LEU A 320 -9.73 -9.24 19.80
CA LEU A 320 -11.19 -9.39 19.67
C LEU A 320 -11.64 -10.87 19.64
N GLY A 321 -10.70 -11.80 19.53
CA GLY A 321 -10.98 -13.23 19.36
C GLY A 321 -11.15 -13.67 17.91
N GLN A 322 -10.86 -12.81 16.93
CA GLN A 322 -10.84 -13.13 15.50
C GLN A 322 -9.39 -13.38 15.06
N TYR A 323 -9.13 -14.53 14.45
CA TYR A 323 -7.80 -14.80 13.92
C TYR A 323 -7.39 -13.73 12.91
N ALA A 324 -6.16 -13.24 13.07
CA ALA A 324 -5.44 -12.46 12.09
C ALA A 324 -3.98 -12.92 12.09
N SER A 325 -3.27 -12.70 10.99
CA SER A 325 -1.88 -13.11 10.82
C SER A 325 -1.02 -12.66 12.01
N ARG A 326 -0.40 -13.62 12.70
CA ARG A 326 0.58 -13.31 13.76
C ARG A 326 1.91 -12.99 13.11
N GLY A 327 2.60 -12.00 13.63
CA GLY A 327 3.88 -11.56 13.11
C GLY A 327 4.87 -11.18 14.21
N ARG A 328 6.15 -11.21 13.86
CA ARG A 328 7.28 -10.78 14.70
C ARG A 328 8.17 -9.86 13.89
N TYR A 329 8.45 -8.69 14.44
CA TYR A 329 9.45 -7.81 13.84
C TYR A 329 10.81 -8.48 13.85
N CYS A 330 11.58 -8.25 12.80
CA CYS A 330 12.94 -8.75 12.61
C CYS A 330 13.72 -7.78 11.71
N GLU A 331 15.03 -7.92 11.70
CA GLU A 331 15.86 -7.26 10.70
C GLU A 331 16.46 -8.31 9.77
N VAL A 332 16.49 -8.00 8.48
CA VAL A 332 16.85 -8.96 7.43
C VAL A 332 18.19 -8.60 6.79
N VAL A 333 19.03 -9.60 6.59
CA VAL A 333 20.25 -9.56 5.79
C VAL A 333 20.09 -10.55 4.65
N LEU A 334 20.17 -10.09 3.41
CA LEU A 334 20.06 -10.90 2.20
C LEU A 334 21.38 -10.85 1.43
N ASN A 335 22.00 -12.00 1.21
CA ASN A 335 23.27 -12.11 0.49
C ASN A 335 24.31 -11.11 1.03
N ASP A 336 24.50 -11.10 2.35
CA ASP A 336 25.38 -10.22 3.10
C ASP A 336 25.03 -8.72 3.05
N SER A 337 23.91 -8.35 2.42
CA SER A 337 23.42 -6.97 2.37
C SER A 337 22.26 -6.77 3.36
N TYR A 338 22.35 -5.75 4.19
CA TYR A 338 21.28 -5.37 5.11
C TYR A 338 20.05 -4.89 4.32
N GLN A 339 18.86 -5.33 4.72
CA GLN A 339 17.59 -5.00 4.07
C GLN A 339 16.63 -4.20 4.97
N GLY A 340 17.01 -3.96 6.21
CA GLY A 340 16.18 -3.20 7.16
C GLY A 340 15.18 -4.03 7.93
N ILE A 341 14.18 -3.33 8.48
CA ILE A 341 13.13 -3.91 9.32
C ILE A 341 12.07 -4.62 8.48
N TYR A 342 11.67 -5.81 8.90
CA TYR A 342 10.61 -6.63 8.32
C TYR A 342 9.68 -7.16 9.41
N ILE A 343 8.53 -7.69 9.00
CA ILE A 343 7.70 -8.55 9.83
C ILE A 343 7.73 -9.96 9.23
N LEU A 344 8.27 -10.92 9.98
CA LEU A 344 8.03 -12.34 9.70
C LEU A 344 6.63 -12.69 10.19
N GLN A 345 5.75 -13.09 9.27
CA GLN A 345 4.33 -13.30 9.57
C GLN A 345 3.76 -14.54 8.91
N GLU A 346 2.63 -15.00 9.44
CA GLU A 346 1.90 -16.14 8.92
C GLU A 346 1.25 -15.82 7.56
N LYS A 347 1.40 -16.72 6.59
CA LYS A 347 0.59 -16.69 5.36
C LYS A 347 -0.84 -17.14 5.70
N LEU A 348 -1.86 -16.43 5.19
CA LEU A 348 -3.24 -16.85 5.33
C LEU A 348 -3.47 -18.15 4.53
N LYS A 349 -3.91 -19.18 5.22
CA LYS A 349 -4.25 -20.49 4.63
C LYS A 349 -5.10 -21.31 5.60
N SER A 350 -5.69 -22.38 5.08
CA SER A 350 -6.37 -23.39 5.90
C SER A 350 -5.35 -24.20 6.68
N ASP A 351 -5.32 -24.01 8.00
CA ASP A 351 -4.49 -24.72 8.96
C ASP A 351 -5.10 -24.61 10.34
N GLY A 352 -4.95 -25.65 11.19
CA GLY A 352 -5.56 -25.71 12.51
C GLY A 352 -5.10 -24.61 13.50
N SER A 353 -3.95 -23.96 13.22
CA SER A 353 -3.46 -22.83 14.01
C SER A 353 -3.74 -21.47 13.36
N ARG A 354 -4.25 -21.44 12.13
CA ARG A 354 -4.56 -20.24 11.33
C ARG A 354 -6.05 -20.15 11.05
N ILE A 355 -6.49 -20.42 9.81
CA ILE A 355 -7.91 -20.54 9.48
C ILE A 355 -8.28 -22.01 9.63
N ASP A 356 -8.84 -22.37 10.80
CA ASP A 356 -9.18 -23.76 11.13
C ASP A 356 -10.43 -24.22 10.38
N LEU A 357 -10.22 -25.02 9.35
CA LEU A 357 -11.27 -25.54 8.48
C LEU A 357 -11.08 -27.04 8.22
N ASN A 358 -12.19 -27.77 8.17
CA ASN A 358 -12.24 -29.09 7.57
C ASN A 358 -12.01 -28.98 6.06
N LYS A 359 -10.78 -29.16 5.60
CA LYS A 359 -10.42 -29.00 4.18
C LYS A 359 -11.34 -29.80 3.27
N ILE A 360 -11.95 -29.10 2.31
CA ILE A 360 -12.77 -29.75 1.28
C ILE A 360 -11.86 -30.46 0.27
N LYS A 361 -12.28 -31.62 -0.19
CA LYS A 361 -11.55 -32.46 -1.13
C LYS A 361 -12.27 -32.52 -2.46
N ALA A 362 -11.60 -33.01 -3.50
CA ALA A 362 -12.16 -33.13 -4.83
C ALA A 362 -13.40 -34.09 -4.89
N ASP A 363 -13.51 -35.06 -3.99
CA ASP A 363 -14.66 -35.96 -3.89
C ASP A 363 -15.81 -35.44 -3.01
N ASP A 364 -15.63 -34.29 -2.35
CA ASP A 364 -16.64 -33.67 -1.50
C ASP A 364 -17.66 -32.86 -2.36
N THR A 365 -18.49 -33.55 -3.12
CA THR A 365 -19.42 -32.96 -4.09
C THR A 365 -20.89 -32.98 -3.65
N VAL A 366 -21.18 -33.57 -2.49
CA VAL A 366 -22.54 -33.67 -1.93
C VAL A 366 -22.55 -33.27 -0.45
N LEU A 367 -23.71 -32.76 0.02
CA LEU A 367 -23.90 -32.48 1.45
C LEU A 367 -23.78 -33.75 2.30
N PRO A 368 -23.26 -33.64 3.56
CA PRO A 368 -22.83 -32.42 4.23
C PRO A 368 -21.42 -31.96 3.87
N LYS A 369 -20.62 -32.77 3.19
CA LYS A 369 -19.21 -32.47 2.93
C LYS A 369 -19.00 -31.26 2.01
N LEU A 370 -19.87 -31.10 1.02
CA LEU A 370 -19.89 -29.94 0.11
C LEU A 370 -20.07 -28.62 0.87
N SER A 371 -20.60 -28.63 2.11
CA SER A 371 -20.96 -27.39 2.84
C SER A 371 -19.77 -26.56 3.35
N GLY A 372 -18.52 -27.03 3.23
CA GLY A 372 -17.34 -26.29 3.69
C GLY A 372 -16.06 -27.10 3.60
N GLY A 373 -15.11 -26.45 3.91
CA GLY A 373 -13.92 -25.76 4.11
C GLY A 373 -13.50 -24.81 2.97
N TYR A 374 -14.20 -23.73 2.82
CA TYR A 374 -13.89 -22.73 1.80
C TYR A 374 -13.20 -21.51 2.40
N ILE A 375 -12.25 -20.93 1.66
CA ILE A 375 -11.75 -19.58 1.83
C ILE A 375 -11.98 -18.86 0.50
N SER A 376 -12.63 -17.70 0.55
CA SER A 376 -12.86 -16.82 -0.60
C SER A 376 -12.39 -15.41 -0.24
N LYS A 377 -12.11 -14.58 -1.23
CA LYS A 377 -11.82 -13.16 -1.01
C LYS A 377 -12.54 -12.30 -2.05
N SER A 378 -12.89 -11.09 -1.66
CA SER A 378 -13.17 -10.01 -2.60
C SER A 378 -11.84 -9.33 -2.93
N ASP A 379 -11.47 -9.25 -4.19
CA ASP A 379 -10.18 -8.71 -4.65
C ASP A 379 -10.19 -8.42 -6.16
N LYS A 380 -9.12 -7.83 -6.67
CA LYS A 380 -8.90 -7.61 -8.10
C LYS A 380 -8.85 -8.95 -8.84
N TRP A 381 -9.52 -9.00 -9.98
CA TRP A 381 -9.49 -10.16 -10.87
C TRP A 381 -8.23 -10.12 -11.74
N GLU A 382 -7.35 -11.08 -11.58
CA GLU A 382 -6.09 -11.18 -12.35
C GLU A 382 -6.15 -12.13 -13.57
N GLY A 383 -7.35 -12.57 -13.93
CA GLY A 383 -7.65 -13.13 -15.27
C GLY A 383 -7.78 -14.63 -15.39
N ASN A 384 -7.18 -15.46 -14.52
CA ASN A 384 -7.24 -16.94 -14.62
C ASN A 384 -7.93 -17.62 -13.42
N GLU A 385 -8.48 -16.86 -12.52
CA GLU A 385 -9.04 -17.37 -11.27
C GLU A 385 -10.52 -17.73 -11.44
N LEU A 386 -10.94 -18.85 -10.89
CA LEU A 386 -12.36 -19.17 -10.75
C LEU A 386 -12.98 -18.33 -9.64
N GLY A 387 -13.97 -17.55 -10.02
CA GLY A 387 -14.68 -16.67 -9.10
C GLY A 387 -16.05 -16.28 -9.64
N TRP A 388 -16.65 -15.30 -9.02
CA TRP A 388 -17.93 -14.72 -9.40
C TRP A 388 -17.95 -13.23 -9.09
N THR A 389 -18.96 -12.53 -9.60
CA THR A 389 -19.19 -11.12 -9.29
C THR A 389 -20.45 -10.92 -8.47
N MET A 390 -20.49 -9.89 -7.66
CA MET A 390 -21.67 -9.48 -6.91
C MET A 390 -21.90 -7.98 -7.07
N PRO A 391 -23.17 -7.51 -7.08
CA PRO A 391 -23.47 -6.10 -7.11
C PRO A 391 -22.82 -5.36 -5.94
N ASN A 392 -22.25 -4.18 -6.21
CA ASN A 392 -21.73 -3.29 -5.19
C ASN A 392 -22.68 -2.12 -4.90
N TYR A 393 -22.33 -1.30 -3.93
CA TYR A 393 -23.13 -0.14 -3.53
C TYR A 393 -23.17 0.96 -4.61
N GLY A 394 -22.10 1.11 -5.40
CA GLY A 394 -21.99 2.11 -6.46
C GLY A 394 -22.71 1.76 -7.77
N GLY A 395 -23.39 0.61 -7.84
CA GLY A 395 -24.09 0.17 -9.06
C GLY A 395 -23.22 -0.58 -10.07
N TYR A 396 -22.00 -0.95 -9.67
CA TYR A 396 -21.09 -1.82 -10.42
C TYR A 396 -21.05 -3.22 -9.80
N ASN A 397 -20.02 -4.00 -10.11
CA ASN A 397 -19.79 -5.31 -9.52
C ASN A 397 -18.47 -5.31 -8.74
N THR A 398 -18.43 -6.16 -7.70
CA THR A 398 -17.25 -6.52 -6.95
C THR A 398 -16.90 -7.97 -7.26
N ASP A 399 -15.62 -8.24 -7.52
CA ASP A 399 -15.14 -9.58 -7.85
C ASP A 399 -14.88 -10.38 -6.58
N PHE A 400 -15.20 -11.69 -6.66
CA PHE A 400 -14.96 -12.67 -5.61
C PHE A 400 -14.16 -13.84 -6.18
N ILE A 401 -13.11 -14.24 -5.48
CA ILE A 401 -12.12 -15.21 -5.91
C ILE A 401 -12.08 -16.36 -4.91
N ASN A 402 -12.01 -17.60 -5.40
CA ASN A 402 -11.77 -18.77 -4.57
C ASN A 402 -10.28 -18.83 -4.20
N VAL A 403 -9.99 -18.98 -2.91
CA VAL A 403 -8.61 -19.10 -2.37
C VAL A 403 -8.33 -20.52 -1.92
N HIS A 404 -9.32 -21.17 -1.29
CA HIS A 404 -9.25 -22.58 -0.90
C HIS A 404 -10.63 -23.22 -1.09
N PRO A 405 -10.74 -24.32 -1.87
CA PRO A 405 -9.70 -24.85 -2.74
C PRO A 405 -9.11 -23.80 -3.69
N SER A 406 -7.89 -24.03 -4.20
CA SER A 406 -7.27 -23.13 -5.17
C SER A 406 -8.10 -23.07 -6.46
N PRO A 407 -7.95 -22.04 -7.29
CA PRO A 407 -8.68 -21.94 -8.56
C PRO A 407 -8.47 -23.15 -9.50
N GLU A 408 -7.30 -23.80 -9.42
CA GLU A 408 -6.99 -24.99 -10.20
C GLU A 408 -7.64 -26.27 -9.64
N ASP A 409 -7.93 -26.32 -8.33
CA ASP A 409 -8.41 -27.51 -7.63
C ASP A 409 -9.91 -27.50 -7.38
N ILE A 410 -10.54 -26.33 -7.36
CA ILE A 410 -11.98 -26.22 -7.04
C ILE A 410 -12.84 -26.75 -8.17
N LEU A 411 -13.81 -27.59 -7.83
CA LEU A 411 -14.78 -28.10 -8.80
C LEU A 411 -15.92 -27.10 -9.02
N PRO A 412 -16.55 -27.09 -10.22
CA PRO A 412 -17.71 -26.21 -10.48
C PRO A 412 -18.80 -26.33 -9.42
N VAL A 413 -19.19 -27.56 -9.01
CA VAL A 413 -20.20 -27.77 -7.97
C VAL A 413 -19.85 -27.17 -6.62
N GLN A 414 -18.56 -27.10 -6.29
CA GLN A 414 -18.04 -26.48 -5.07
C GLN A 414 -18.08 -24.97 -5.19
N SER A 415 -17.63 -24.43 -6.32
CA SER A 415 -17.70 -22.99 -6.62
C SER A 415 -19.16 -22.48 -6.64
N ASP A 416 -20.05 -23.22 -7.29
CA ASP A 416 -21.50 -22.90 -7.31
C ASP A 416 -22.09 -22.90 -5.90
N TYR A 417 -21.69 -23.86 -5.07
CA TYR A 417 -22.17 -23.93 -3.69
C TYR A 417 -21.77 -22.69 -2.89
N ILE A 418 -20.49 -22.34 -2.85
CA ILE A 418 -20.04 -21.18 -2.06
C ILE A 418 -20.63 -19.88 -2.62
N GLN A 419 -20.71 -19.72 -3.94
CA GLN A 419 -21.38 -18.58 -4.57
C GLN A 419 -22.86 -18.49 -4.10
N SER A 420 -23.59 -19.61 -4.03
CA SER A 420 -24.98 -19.63 -3.56
C SER A 420 -25.15 -19.16 -2.13
N VAL A 421 -24.16 -19.40 -1.26
CA VAL A 421 -24.12 -18.89 0.11
C VAL A 421 -24.05 -17.35 0.12
N PHE A 422 -23.18 -16.76 -0.70
CA PHE A 422 -23.08 -15.30 -0.82
C PHE A 422 -24.33 -14.68 -1.47
N GLN A 423 -24.94 -15.34 -2.46
CA GLN A 423 -26.22 -14.89 -3.05
C GLN A 423 -27.36 -14.91 -2.03
N SER A 424 -27.39 -15.93 -1.17
CA SER A 424 -28.36 -16.01 -0.07
C SER A 424 -28.13 -14.90 0.97
N LEU A 425 -26.89 -14.60 1.31
CA LEU A 425 -26.54 -13.46 2.15
C LEU A 425 -27.03 -12.14 1.52
N ALA A 426 -26.72 -11.91 0.24
CA ALA A 426 -27.13 -10.69 -0.46
C ALA A 426 -28.67 -10.54 -0.50
N SER A 427 -29.40 -11.62 -0.76
CA SER A 427 -30.86 -11.61 -0.79
C SER A 427 -31.49 -11.34 0.58
N THR A 428 -31.00 -12.00 1.62
CA THR A 428 -31.54 -11.85 2.98
C THR A 428 -31.17 -10.52 3.63
N SER A 429 -29.97 -9.99 3.35
CA SER A 429 -29.58 -8.65 3.82
C SER A 429 -30.37 -7.55 3.10
N ALA A 430 -30.55 -7.64 1.77
CA ALA A 430 -31.33 -6.68 1.00
C ALA A 430 -32.80 -6.62 1.43
N SER A 431 -33.36 -7.75 1.85
CA SER A 431 -34.74 -7.81 2.40
C SER A 431 -34.82 -7.51 3.89
N GLN A 432 -33.69 -7.21 4.55
CA GLN A 432 -33.58 -7.02 6.01
C GLN A 432 -34.17 -8.19 6.80
N ASN A 433 -34.04 -9.41 6.27
CA ASN A 433 -34.53 -10.61 6.95
C ASN A 433 -33.55 -11.00 8.07
N SER A 434 -33.86 -10.58 9.30
CA SER A 434 -33.08 -10.86 10.52
C SER A 434 -33.53 -12.11 11.27
N SER A 435 -34.33 -12.98 10.65
CA SER A 435 -34.79 -14.25 11.22
C SER A 435 -33.62 -15.19 11.51
N LEU A 436 -33.59 -15.82 12.65
CA LEU A 436 -32.59 -16.80 13.03
C LEU A 436 -32.67 -18.12 12.24
N ILE A 437 -33.81 -18.35 11.57
CA ILE A 437 -34.11 -19.62 10.88
C ILE A 437 -33.78 -19.52 9.40
N ASP A 438 -34.16 -18.43 8.72
CA ASP A 438 -34.11 -18.26 7.28
C ASP A 438 -33.57 -16.90 6.81
N GLY A 439 -33.20 -16.04 7.75
CA GLY A 439 -32.57 -14.75 7.48
C GLY A 439 -31.03 -14.82 7.44
N TYR A 440 -30.38 -13.66 7.23
CA TYR A 440 -28.92 -13.57 7.21
C TYR A 440 -28.24 -14.14 8.48
N PRO A 441 -28.85 -14.10 9.70
CA PRO A 441 -28.26 -14.71 10.88
C PRO A 441 -28.16 -16.23 10.81
N SER A 442 -28.92 -16.89 9.94
CA SER A 442 -28.78 -18.32 9.69
C SER A 442 -27.60 -18.65 8.76
N ILE A 443 -27.15 -17.66 7.97
CA ILE A 443 -26.13 -17.80 6.93
C ILE A 443 -24.75 -17.38 7.44
N ILE A 444 -24.68 -16.24 8.15
CA ILE A 444 -23.41 -15.65 8.61
C ILE A 444 -23.20 -15.78 10.12
N ASP A 445 -21.94 -15.84 10.51
CA ASP A 445 -21.48 -15.65 11.88
C ASP A 445 -21.48 -14.14 12.20
N ILE A 446 -22.53 -13.66 12.88
CA ILE A 446 -22.70 -12.24 13.18
C ILE A 446 -21.50 -11.64 13.89
N PRO A 447 -20.89 -12.27 14.94
CA PRO A 447 -19.73 -11.71 15.60
C PRO A 447 -18.56 -11.45 14.66
N SER A 448 -18.25 -12.37 13.72
CA SER A 448 -17.15 -12.17 12.78
C SER A 448 -17.38 -11.02 11.82
N PHE A 449 -18.61 -10.85 11.32
CA PHE A 449 -18.97 -9.72 10.43
C PHE A 449 -18.92 -8.38 11.18
N VAL A 450 -19.41 -8.34 12.41
CA VAL A 450 -19.38 -7.15 13.26
C VAL A 450 -17.93 -6.77 13.60
N ASP A 451 -17.13 -7.70 14.07
CA ASP A 451 -15.74 -7.45 14.44
C ASP A 451 -14.91 -7.02 13.21
N PHE A 452 -15.14 -7.65 12.03
CA PHE A 452 -14.53 -7.25 10.77
C PHE A 452 -14.85 -5.80 10.41
N MET A 453 -16.14 -5.41 10.48
CA MET A 453 -16.54 -4.01 10.23
C MET A 453 -15.88 -3.07 11.23
N LEU A 454 -15.92 -3.37 12.53
CA LEU A 454 -15.39 -2.48 13.57
C LEU A 454 -13.90 -2.21 13.39
N ILE A 455 -13.09 -3.21 13.07
CA ILE A 455 -11.65 -3.02 12.83
C ILE A 455 -11.39 -2.19 11.58
N ASN A 456 -12.06 -2.50 10.46
CA ASN A 456 -11.84 -1.78 9.20
C ASN A 456 -12.31 -0.33 9.27
N GLU A 457 -13.41 -0.04 9.96
CA GLU A 457 -13.91 1.33 10.14
C GLU A 457 -13.04 2.12 11.13
N LEU A 458 -12.61 1.49 12.24
CA LEU A 458 -11.65 2.11 13.18
C LEU A 458 -10.35 2.49 12.49
N ALA A 459 -9.87 1.61 11.63
CA ALA A 459 -8.63 1.82 10.88
C ALA A 459 -8.80 2.76 9.67
N SER A 460 -10.03 3.13 9.30
CA SER A 460 -10.35 3.86 8.06
C SER A 460 -9.70 3.18 6.84
N ASN A 461 -9.91 1.86 6.71
CA ASN A 461 -9.26 1.05 5.68
C ASN A 461 -9.85 1.35 4.28
N PRO A 462 -9.07 1.95 3.34
CA PRO A 462 -9.57 2.29 2.01
C PRO A 462 -9.89 1.06 1.14
N ASP A 463 -9.23 -0.06 1.38
CA ASP A 463 -9.43 -1.30 0.62
C ASP A 463 -10.53 -2.19 1.20
N ALA A 464 -11.01 -1.87 2.40
CA ALA A 464 -12.03 -2.67 3.08
C ALA A 464 -13.25 -2.93 2.19
N TYR A 465 -13.79 -4.13 2.31
CA TYR A 465 -15.01 -4.62 1.61
C TYR A 465 -14.84 -4.86 0.11
N GLN A 466 -13.80 -4.31 -0.53
CA GLN A 466 -13.55 -4.35 -1.97
C GLN A 466 -12.34 -5.20 -2.31
N PHE A 467 -11.20 -4.95 -1.67
CA PHE A 467 -9.95 -5.65 -1.90
C PHE A 467 -9.48 -6.36 -0.64
N SER A 468 -8.66 -7.38 -0.80
CA SER A 468 -8.07 -8.13 0.32
C SER A 468 -9.06 -8.50 1.43
N THR A 469 -10.36 -8.61 1.07
CA THR A 469 -11.45 -8.89 2.00
C THR A 469 -11.75 -10.39 2.01
N TYR A 470 -11.22 -11.07 3.01
CA TYR A 470 -11.33 -12.52 3.14
C TYR A 470 -12.62 -12.95 3.83
N PHE A 471 -13.08 -14.16 3.43
CA PHE A 471 -14.19 -14.88 4.04
C PHE A 471 -13.82 -16.35 4.15
N HIS A 472 -14.37 -17.03 5.13
CA HIS A 472 -14.19 -18.47 5.24
C HIS A 472 -15.45 -19.15 5.76
N LYS A 473 -15.64 -20.39 5.36
CA LYS A 473 -16.80 -21.18 5.77
C LYS A 473 -16.40 -22.63 6.00
N ASP A 474 -16.50 -23.08 7.25
CA ASP A 474 -16.27 -24.47 7.57
C ASP A 474 -17.50 -25.35 7.27
N ARG A 475 -17.27 -26.66 7.33
CA ARG A 475 -18.31 -27.68 7.10
C ARG A 475 -19.42 -27.55 8.13
N ASN A 476 -20.68 -27.49 7.65
CA ASN A 476 -21.88 -27.21 8.44
C ASN A 476 -21.83 -25.91 9.25
N GLY A 477 -20.80 -25.08 9.07
CA GLY A 477 -20.66 -23.79 9.73
C GLY A 477 -21.32 -22.66 8.95
N LYS A 478 -21.38 -21.49 9.58
CA LYS A 478 -21.81 -20.24 8.94
C LYS A 478 -20.65 -19.59 8.21
N LEU A 479 -20.96 -18.75 7.22
CA LEU A 479 -19.98 -17.89 6.58
C LEU A 479 -19.42 -16.88 7.60
N ARG A 480 -18.11 -16.73 7.68
CA ARG A 480 -17.39 -15.80 8.54
C ARG A 480 -16.68 -14.76 7.69
N ALA A 481 -16.73 -13.49 8.10
CA ALA A 481 -15.88 -12.45 7.55
C ALA A 481 -14.50 -12.49 8.24
N GLY A 482 -13.44 -12.21 7.47
CA GLY A 482 -12.06 -12.29 7.93
C GLY A 482 -11.34 -13.57 7.46
N PRO A 483 -10.05 -13.68 7.82
CA PRO A 483 -9.24 -12.71 8.58
C PRO A 483 -9.09 -11.36 7.88
N ILE A 484 -8.83 -10.31 8.65
CA ILE A 484 -8.38 -9.04 8.06
C ILE A 484 -7.00 -9.22 7.42
N TRP A 485 -6.74 -8.47 6.36
CA TRP A 485 -5.50 -8.56 5.60
C TRP A 485 -5.21 -7.23 4.88
N ASP A 486 -3.91 -6.87 4.78
CA ASP A 486 -3.41 -5.73 4.02
C ASP A 486 -3.99 -4.38 4.48
N LEU A 487 -3.70 -4.02 5.74
CA LEU A 487 -4.15 -2.78 6.36
C LEU A 487 -3.05 -1.70 6.38
N ASN A 488 -2.09 -1.78 5.49
CA ASN A 488 -0.95 -0.85 5.41
C ASN A 488 -1.35 0.57 4.99
N LEU A 489 -2.44 0.74 4.25
CA LEU A 489 -2.98 2.05 3.83
C LEU A 489 -3.98 2.65 4.83
N THR A 490 -4.04 2.14 6.07
CA THR A 490 -5.00 2.56 7.09
C THR A 490 -4.51 3.72 7.94
N PHE A 491 -5.37 4.20 8.86
CA PHE A 491 -5.06 5.28 9.80
C PHE A 491 -4.47 6.52 9.10
N GLY A 492 -5.09 6.94 8.00
CA GLY A 492 -4.69 8.12 7.24
C GLY A 492 -3.44 7.94 6.35
N ASN A 493 -2.91 6.72 6.21
CA ASN A 493 -1.82 6.41 5.28
C ASN A 493 -2.34 6.13 3.86
N ASP A 494 -3.15 7.02 3.33
CA ASP A 494 -3.54 7.00 1.94
C ASP A 494 -2.40 7.64 1.13
N LEU A 495 -1.60 6.82 0.46
CA LEU A 495 -0.40 7.25 -0.27
C LEU A 495 -0.72 8.16 -1.46
N PHE A 496 -1.90 8.02 -1.99
CA PHE A 496 -2.36 8.75 -3.14
C PHE A 496 -3.53 9.60 -2.70
N LEU A 497 -3.44 10.86 -2.93
CA LEU A 497 -4.50 11.84 -2.71
C LEU A 497 -5.71 11.54 -3.61
N PHE A 498 -6.35 10.39 -3.44
CA PHE A 498 -7.54 9.95 -4.19
C PHE A 498 -8.76 10.88 -4.04
N GLY A 499 -8.53 12.15 -3.72
CA GLY A 499 -9.57 13.15 -3.56
C GLY A 499 -10.41 13.01 -2.30
N PHE A 500 -10.10 12.03 -1.43
CA PHE A 500 -10.80 11.81 -0.17
C PHE A 500 -9.83 11.94 1.00
N ASP A 501 -10.14 12.84 1.92
CA ASP A 501 -9.49 12.86 3.22
C ASP A 501 -10.03 11.73 4.08
N ARG A 502 -9.34 10.59 4.05
CA ARG A 502 -9.72 9.38 4.81
C ARG A 502 -9.33 9.44 6.28
N SER A 503 -8.69 10.50 6.72
CA SER A 503 -8.47 10.77 8.16
C SER A 503 -9.74 11.26 8.86
N LYS A 504 -10.79 11.61 8.10
CA LYS A 504 -12.06 12.04 8.66
C LYS A 504 -12.74 10.92 9.44
N THR A 505 -13.18 11.25 10.64
CA THR A 505 -13.81 10.31 11.58
C THR A 505 -15.34 10.24 11.45
N ASP A 506 -15.93 11.01 10.55
CA ASP A 506 -17.37 11.10 10.30
C ASP A 506 -17.84 10.33 9.06
N LEU A 507 -16.96 9.54 8.46
CA LEU A 507 -17.22 8.73 7.27
C LEU A 507 -17.16 7.24 7.59
N TRP A 508 -18.07 6.48 6.95
CA TRP A 508 -18.00 5.02 6.92
C TRP A 508 -17.35 4.57 5.61
N GLN A 509 -16.35 3.70 5.68
CA GLN A 509 -15.60 3.26 4.50
C GLN A 509 -16.47 2.55 3.47
N PHE A 510 -17.52 1.83 3.89
CA PHE A 510 -18.46 1.20 2.96
C PHE A 510 -19.40 2.19 2.24
N THR A 511 -19.37 3.50 2.53
CA THR A 511 -20.21 4.51 1.87
C THR A 511 -19.43 5.47 0.98
N VAL A 512 -18.11 5.58 1.15
CA VAL A 512 -17.25 6.58 0.47
C VAL A 512 -16.42 5.90 -0.60
N GLY A 513 -16.80 6.10 -1.87
CA GLY A 513 -16.07 5.52 -3.01
C GLY A 513 -15.99 3.98 -2.98
N ASN A 514 -16.74 3.37 -2.10
CA ASN A 514 -16.65 1.95 -1.82
C ASN A 514 -17.29 1.13 -2.94
N ARG A 515 -16.50 0.24 -3.52
CA ARG A 515 -16.90 -0.74 -4.52
C ARG A 515 -17.15 -2.12 -3.92
N GLY A 516 -17.20 -2.24 -2.59
CA GLY A 516 -17.47 -3.49 -1.87
C GLY A 516 -18.89 -4.00 -2.11
N ALA A 517 -19.09 -5.31 -1.93
CA ALA A 517 -20.39 -5.95 -2.17
C ALA A 517 -21.51 -5.29 -1.38
N LYS A 518 -22.65 -5.07 -2.05
CA LYS A 518 -23.81 -4.33 -1.51
C LYS A 518 -24.34 -4.87 -0.19
N PHE A 519 -24.17 -6.17 0.10
CA PHE A 519 -24.66 -6.78 1.34
C PHE A 519 -24.06 -6.13 2.61
N TRP A 520 -22.86 -5.55 2.56
CA TRP A 520 -22.28 -4.84 3.68
C TRP A 520 -23.12 -3.62 4.08
N ASN A 521 -23.50 -2.83 3.09
CA ASN A 521 -24.38 -1.68 3.30
C ASN A 521 -25.79 -2.10 3.71
N ASP A 522 -26.32 -3.18 3.12
CA ASP A 522 -27.64 -3.70 3.44
C ASP A 522 -27.70 -4.22 4.89
N LEU A 523 -26.67 -4.94 5.36
CA LEU A 523 -26.52 -5.33 6.77
C LEU A 523 -26.47 -4.11 7.69
N TYR A 524 -25.64 -3.12 7.37
CA TYR A 524 -25.56 -1.90 8.17
C TYR A 524 -26.91 -1.15 8.26
N ASN A 525 -27.72 -1.17 7.21
CA ASN A 525 -29.02 -0.50 7.21
C ASN A 525 -30.11 -1.28 7.97
N ASP A 526 -29.88 -2.54 8.32
CA ASP A 526 -30.80 -3.31 9.16
C ASP A 526 -30.69 -2.86 10.62
N PRO A 527 -31.80 -2.44 11.28
CA PRO A 527 -31.77 -2.02 12.68
C PRO A 527 -31.29 -3.09 13.65
N ILE A 528 -31.54 -4.37 13.35
CA ILE A 528 -31.09 -5.49 14.19
C ILE A 528 -29.60 -5.67 14.09
N PHE A 529 -29.03 -5.60 12.89
CA PHE A 529 -27.58 -5.67 12.72
C PHE A 529 -26.88 -4.47 13.38
N LYS A 530 -27.44 -3.26 13.24
CA LYS A 530 -26.93 -2.07 13.97
C LYS A 530 -26.95 -2.26 15.49
N CYS A 531 -27.95 -2.97 16.01
CA CYS A 531 -27.99 -3.28 17.44
C CYS A 531 -26.82 -4.18 17.86
N TYR A 532 -26.50 -5.23 17.08
CA TYR A 532 -25.31 -6.07 17.34
C TYR A 532 -24.03 -5.25 17.28
N LEU A 533 -23.85 -4.43 16.24
CA LEU A 533 -22.68 -3.59 16.05
C LEU A 533 -22.51 -2.58 17.19
N THR A 534 -23.58 -1.88 17.58
CA THR A 534 -23.57 -0.90 18.67
C THR A 534 -23.26 -1.56 20.01
N LYS A 535 -23.84 -2.73 20.28
CA LYS A 535 -23.58 -3.48 21.52
C LYS A 535 -22.11 -3.89 21.57
N ARG A 536 -21.60 -4.47 20.48
CA ARG A 536 -20.20 -4.94 20.41
C ARG A 536 -19.22 -3.79 20.55
N TRP A 537 -19.47 -2.66 19.88
CA TRP A 537 -18.65 -1.46 20.04
C TRP A 537 -18.56 -0.99 21.50
N LYS A 538 -19.70 -0.91 22.20
CA LYS A 538 -19.71 -0.55 23.62
C LYS A 538 -18.96 -1.53 24.51
N GLU A 539 -19.05 -2.83 24.21
CA GLU A 539 -18.27 -3.85 24.92
C GLU A 539 -16.77 -3.65 24.70
N LEU A 540 -16.36 -3.50 23.46
CA LEU A 540 -14.93 -3.45 23.09
C LEU A 540 -14.24 -2.12 23.47
N THR A 541 -14.98 -1.02 23.59
CA THR A 541 -14.45 0.30 23.97
C THR A 541 -14.54 0.58 25.48
N ALA A 542 -15.12 -0.32 26.25
CA ALA A 542 -15.13 -0.18 27.71
C ALA A 542 -13.70 -0.19 28.30
N ILE A 543 -13.55 0.34 29.50
CA ILE A 543 -12.23 0.39 30.18
C ILE A 543 -11.63 -1.01 30.29
N GLY A 544 -10.36 -1.15 29.89
CA GLY A 544 -9.63 -2.40 29.87
C GLY A 544 -10.02 -3.36 28.75
N GLN A 545 -10.81 -2.91 27.75
CA GLN A 545 -11.18 -3.71 26.60
C GLN A 545 -10.35 -3.32 25.35
N PRO A 546 -10.17 -4.24 24.38
CA PRO A 546 -9.19 -4.10 23.30
C PRO A 546 -9.27 -2.82 22.44
N LEU A 547 -10.46 -2.25 22.27
CA LEU A 547 -10.66 -1.01 21.51
C LEU A 547 -10.87 0.21 22.41
N ASN A 548 -10.57 0.10 23.71
CA ASN A 548 -10.46 1.28 24.57
C ASN A 548 -9.25 2.11 24.14
N GLU A 549 -9.39 3.42 24.15
CA GLU A 549 -8.35 4.35 23.70
C GLU A 549 -7.01 4.11 24.40
N ASN A 550 -7.01 3.93 25.72
CA ASN A 550 -5.78 3.69 26.47
C ASN A 550 -5.10 2.36 26.03
N GLU A 551 -5.87 1.29 25.85
CA GLU A 551 -5.34 0.00 25.42
C GLU A 551 -4.72 0.05 24.01
N ILE A 552 -5.30 0.88 23.12
CA ILE A 552 -4.75 1.11 21.78
C ILE A 552 -3.46 1.92 21.88
N PHE A 553 -3.42 3.00 22.67
CA PHE A 553 -2.21 3.79 22.86
C PHE A 553 -1.09 3.00 23.54
N ASP A 554 -1.40 2.19 24.55
CA ASP A 554 -0.42 1.31 25.18
C ASP A 554 0.19 0.34 24.16
N LEU A 555 -0.63 -0.24 23.28
CA LEU A 555 -0.14 -1.13 22.21
C LEU A 555 0.74 -0.38 21.19
N ILE A 556 0.41 0.87 20.86
CA ILE A 556 1.23 1.72 19.98
C ILE A 556 2.55 2.03 20.67
N ASP A 557 2.54 2.46 21.93
CA ASP A 557 3.74 2.82 22.68
C ASP A 557 4.69 1.62 22.87
N GLU A 558 4.16 0.45 23.19
CA GLU A 558 4.92 -0.80 23.23
C GLU A 558 5.58 -1.11 21.89
N THR A 559 4.82 -0.92 20.79
CA THR A 559 5.33 -1.18 19.44
C THR A 559 6.41 -0.17 19.05
N VAL A 560 6.20 1.12 19.32
CA VAL A 560 7.21 2.18 19.11
C VAL A 560 8.48 1.87 19.88
N ALA A 561 8.37 1.52 21.17
CA ALA A 561 9.54 1.17 21.99
C ALA A 561 10.31 -0.03 21.42
N LEU A 562 9.59 -1.00 20.85
CA LEU A 562 10.19 -2.20 20.25
C LEU A 562 10.97 -1.89 18.97
N ILE A 563 10.42 -1.06 18.07
CA ILE A 563 10.95 -0.89 16.70
C ILE A 563 11.78 0.37 16.48
N SER A 564 11.78 1.33 17.42
CA SER A 564 12.39 2.66 17.24
C SER A 564 13.86 2.61 16.80
N GLU A 565 14.65 1.69 17.37
CA GLU A 565 16.06 1.50 16.99
C GLU A 565 16.20 1.05 15.52
N SER A 566 15.40 0.07 15.10
CA SER A 566 15.44 -0.49 13.75
C SER A 566 14.85 0.46 12.70
N VAL A 567 13.83 1.26 13.08
CA VAL A 567 13.28 2.32 12.23
C VAL A 567 14.32 3.40 11.97
N GLY A 568 15.07 3.83 13.01
CA GLY A 568 16.17 4.78 12.83
C GLY A 568 17.24 4.26 11.85
N ARG A 569 17.59 2.96 11.94
CA ARG A 569 18.51 2.33 10.95
C ARG A 569 17.89 2.25 9.56
N GLN A 570 16.62 1.91 9.45
CA GLN A 570 15.90 1.84 8.18
C GLN A 570 15.94 3.18 7.43
N GLN A 571 15.65 4.28 8.14
CA GLN A 571 15.67 5.64 7.57
C GLN A 571 17.05 6.10 7.14
N ALA A 572 18.10 5.58 7.79
CA ALA A 572 19.49 5.88 7.41
C ALA A 572 19.97 5.02 6.21
N PHE A 573 19.33 3.90 5.94
CA PHE A 573 19.73 2.95 4.89
C PHE A 573 18.93 3.12 3.57
N TRP A 574 17.64 3.44 3.64
CA TRP A 574 16.72 3.63 2.51
C TRP A 574 16.33 5.11 2.35
#